data_ff99490c7adc17b46dc5a15fbfce79c9
#
_entry.id   ff99490c7adc17b46dc5a15fbfce79c9
#
_cell.length_a   1.000
_cell.length_b   1.000
_cell.length_c   1.000
_cell.angle_alpha   90.00
_cell.angle_beta   90.00
_cell.angle_gamma   90.00
#
_symmetry.space_group_name_H-M   'P 1'
#
loop_
_entity.id
_entity.type
_entity.pdbx_description
1 polymer ?
#
loop_
_entity_poly.entity_id
_entity_poly.type
_entity_poly.pdbx_seq_one_letter_code
_entity_poly.pdbx_strand_id
1 'polypeptide(L)'
;MTEHAAIVGAGVIGAAWASRFVLHGIDVKISDPNPEASRIVDEVLGNARAAWADLGLPAATEGSITFTDSIAAAVEGAMHVQE
;
A
#
# COMPACT_ATOMS: atom_id res chain seq x y z
N MET A 1 15.69 8.00 -8.52
CA MET A 1 14.25 8.06 -8.78
C MET A 1 13.59 6.89 -8.07
N THR A 2 12.58 7.16 -7.27
CA THR A 2 11.93 6.14 -6.46
C THR A 2 10.79 5.50 -7.24
N GLU A 3 10.85 4.19 -7.43
CA GLU A 3 9.75 3.44 -8.03
C GLU A 3 8.65 3.26 -7.00
N HIS A 4 7.40 3.26 -7.46
CA HIS A 4 6.27 3.02 -6.58
C HIS A 4 5.22 2.15 -7.27
N ALA A 5 4.39 1.50 -6.47
CA ALA A 5 3.21 0.82 -6.94
C ALA A 5 2.00 1.75 -6.74
N ALA A 6 1.06 1.71 -7.65
CA ALA A 6 -0.18 2.47 -7.54
C ALA A 6 -1.33 1.53 -7.23
N ILE A 7 -2.16 1.91 -6.27
CA ILE A 7 -3.38 1.19 -5.91
C ILE A 7 -4.56 2.09 -6.25
N VAL A 8 -5.43 1.62 -7.11
CA VAL A 8 -6.67 2.32 -7.45
C VAL A 8 -7.82 1.60 -6.75
N GLY A 9 -8.35 2.22 -5.72
CA GLY A 9 -9.34 1.62 -4.85
C GLY A 9 -8.72 0.85 -3.68
N ALA A 10 -8.91 1.35 -2.47
CA ALA A 10 -8.34 0.76 -1.26
C ALA A 10 -9.40 0.11 -0.38
N GLY A 11 -10.22 -0.76 -0.96
CA GLY A 11 -11.02 -1.71 -0.18
C GLY A 11 -10.08 -2.74 0.45
N VAL A 12 -10.65 -3.77 1.08
CA VAL A 12 -9.81 -4.78 1.78
C VAL A 12 -8.78 -5.41 0.84
N ILE A 13 -9.16 -5.70 -0.40
CA ILE A 13 -8.23 -6.30 -1.38
C ILE A 13 -7.11 -5.32 -1.76
N GLY A 14 -7.47 -4.07 -2.06
CA GLY A 14 -6.47 -3.03 -2.38
C GLY A 14 -5.54 -2.77 -1.21
N ALA A 15 -6.06 -2.72 0.01
CA ALA A 15 -5.27 -2.56 1.22
C ALA A 15 -4.30 -3.73 1.44
N ALA A 16 -4.73 -4.96 1.10
CA ALA A 16 -3.86 -6.13 1.19
C ALA A 16 -2.69 -6.03 0.20
N TRP A 17 -2.95 -5.58 -1.03
CA TRP A 17 -1.89 -5.36 -2.02
C TRP A 17 -0.92 -4.27 -1.55
N ALA A 18 -1.45 -3.15 -1.04
CA ALA A 18 -0.62 -2.07 -0.51
C ALA A 18 0.28 -2.55 0.61
N SER A 19 -0.26 -3.37 1.52
CA SER A 19 0.50 -3.92 2.64
C SER A 19 1.64 -4.82 2.17
N ARG A 20 1.39 -5.67 1.17
CA ARG A 20 2.44 -6.53 0.61
C ARG A 20 3.58 -5.71 0.02
N PHE A 21 3.25 -4.69 -0.76
CA PHE A 21 4.29 -3.84 -1.35
C PHE A 21 5.11 -3.13 -0.27
N VAL A 22 4.43 -2.55 0.72
CA VAL A 22 5.10 -1.82 1.80
C VAL A 22 6.02 -2.72 2.61
N LEU A 23 5.58 -3.92 2.95
CA LEU A 23 6.40 -4.87 3.71
C LEU A 23 7.61 -5.37 2.92
N HIS A 24 7.56 -5.28 1.60
CA HIS A 24 8.72 -5.58 0.74
C HIS A 24 9.56 -4.35 0.42
N GLY A 25 9.32 -3.23 1.10
CA GLY A 25 10.12 -2.03 0.93
C GLY A 25 9.75 -1.17 -0.28
N ILE A 26 8.57 -1.40 -0.87
CA ILE A 26 8.12 -0.66 -2.05
C ILE A 26 7.16 0.45 -1.62
N ASP A 27 7.40 1.66 -2.10
CA ASP A 27 6.51 2.79 -1.87
C ASP A 27 5.20 2.60 -2.63
N VAL A 28 4.11 3.05 -2.04
CA VAL A 28 2.76 2.89 -2.60
C VAL A 28 2.05 4.23 -2.65
N LYS A 29 1.40 4.52 -3.77
CA LYS A 29 0.47 5.64 -3.90
C LYS A 29 -0.93 5.10 -4.11
N ILE A 30 -1.88 5.58 -3.31
CA ILE A 30 -3.26 5.09 -3.32
C ILE A 30 -4.19 6.21 -3.75
N SER A 31 -5.10 5.90 -4.66
CA SER A 31 -6.20 6.79 -5.02
C SER A 31 -7.52 6.09 -4.67
N ASP A 32 -8.28 6.68 -3.76
CA ASP A 32 -9.58 6.16 -3.36
C ASP A 32 -10.44 7.31 -2.86
N PRO A 33 -11.68 7.46 -3.39
CA PRO A 33 -12.58 8.52 -2.93
C PRO A 33 -13.18 8.27 -1.54
N ASN A 34 -13.06 7.05 -1.00
CA ASN A 34 -13.63 6.71 0.29
C ASN A 34 -12.82 7.36 1.42
N PRO A 35 -13.44 8.22 2.27
CA PRO A 35 -12.72 8.84 3.37
C PRO A 35 -12.23 7.84 4.42
N GLU A 36 -12.74 6.61 4.43
CA GLU A 36 -12.31 5.56 5.34
C GLU A 36 -11.11 4.76 4.81
N ALA A 37 -10.63 5.06 3.60
CA ALA A 37 -9.57 4.28 2.98
C ALA A 37 -8.31 4.24 3.85
N SER A 38 -7.92 5.35 4.44
CA SER A 38 -6.73 5.42 5.29
C SER A 38 -6.86 4.47 6.49
N ARG A 39 -8.02 4.46 7.14
CA ARG A 39 -8.27 3.58 8.28
C ARG A 39 -8.22 2.11 7.88
N ILE A 40 -8.82 1.77 6.74
CA ILE A 40 -8.83 0.40 6.24
C ILE A 40 -7.41 -0.07 5.96
N VAL A 41 -6.62 0.76 5.31
CA VAL A 41 -5.22 0.44 4.99
C VAL A 41 -4.41 0.25 6.27
N ASP A 42 -4.54 1.14 7.25
CA ASP A 42 -3.82 1.03 8.52
C ASP A 42 -4.16 -0.26 9.25
N GLU A 43 -5.44 -0.63 9.26
CA GLU A 43 -5.90 -1.85 9.92
C GLU A 43 -5.36 -3.10 9.24
N VAL A 44 -5.45 -3.16 7.91
CA VAL A 44 -4.95 -4.29 7.14
C VAL A 44 -3.42 -4.41 7.25
N LEU A 45 -2.71 -3.28 7.19
CA LEU A 45 -1.25 -3.27 7.33
C LEU A 45 -0.83 -3.73 8.72
N GLY A 46 -1.54 -3.30 9.76
CA GLY A 46 -1.27 -3.76 11.12
C GLY A 46 -1.39 -5.28 11.26
N ASN A 47 -2.43 -5.85 10.67
CA ASN A 47 -2.62 -7.30 10.66
C ASN A 47 -1.52 -8.00 9.85
N ALA A 48 -1.12 -7.43 8.73
CA ALA A 48 -0.06 -7.98 7.89
C ALA A 48 1.29 -7.96 8.61
N ARG A 49 1.59 -6.89 9.35
CA ARG A 49 2.82 -6.81 10.16
C ARG A 49 2.87 -7.89 11.23
N ALA A 50 1.75 -8.14 11.89
CA ALA A 50 1.65 -9.18 12.91
C ALA A 50 1.88 -10.55 12.30
N ALA A 51 1.28 -10.85 11.15
CA ALA A 51 1.48 -12.11 10.45
C ALA A 51 2.93 -12.28 9.99
N TRP A 52 3.55 -11.21 9.50
CA TRP A 52 4.96 -11.20 9.09
C TRP A 52 5.87 -11.60 10.25
N ALA A 53 5.63 -11.01 11.42
CA ALA A 53 6.40 -11.31 12.62
C ALA A 53 6.18 -12.76 13.09
N ASP A 54 4.95 -13.24 13.04
CA ASP A 54 4.60 -14.61 13.46
C ASP A 54 5.28 -15.65 12.57
N LEU A 55 5.51 -15.34 11.30
CA LEU A 55 6.21 -16.23 10.38
C LEU A 55 7.72 -16.22 10.60
N GLY A 56 8.22 -15.36 11.49
CA GLY A 56 9.65 -15.26 11.76
C GLY A 56 10.44 -14.60 10.63
N LEU A 57 9.77 -13.87 9.76
CA LEU A 57 10.45 -13.17 8.66
C LEU A 57 11.26 -12.00 9.21
N PRO A 58 12.42 -11.70 8.60
CA PRO A 58 13.26 -10.61 9.09
C PRO A 58 12.57 -9.28 8.95
N ALA A 59 12.79 -8.39 9.91
CA ALA A 59 12.31 -7.01 9.82
C ALA A 59 13.00 -6.37 8.62
N ALA A 60 12.18 -5.79 7.74
CA ALA A 60 12.67 -5.08 6.57
C ALA A 60 12.31 -3.61 6.68
N THR A 61 13.06 -2.75 5.99
CA THR A 61 12.68 -1.35 5.86
C THR A 61 11.41 -1.28 5.03
N GLU A 62 10.34 -0.80 5.64
CA GLU A 62 9.06 -0.68 4.95
C GLU A 62 9.09 0.49 3.96
N GLY A 63 8.32 0.34 2.87
CA GLY A 63 8.05 1.45 1.98
C GLY A 63 7.05 2.43 2.62
N SER A 64 6.80 3.53 1.93
CA SER A 64 5.85 4.55 2.39
C SER A 64 4.50 4.37 1.72
N ILE A 65 3.46 4.87 2.37
CA ILE A 65 2.11 4.94 1.80
C ILE A 65 1.73 6.41 1.67
N THR A 66 1.31 6.79 0.48
CA THR A 66 0.84 8.16 0.20
C THR A 66 -0.53 8.07 -0.46
N PHE A 67 -1.49 8.83 0.03
CA PHE A 67 -2.79 8.96 -0.61
C PHE A 67 -2.75 10.14 -1.56
N THR A 68 -3.29 9.96 -2.78
CA THR A 68 -3.32 11.01 -3.80
C THR A 68 -4.74 11.45 -4.06
N ASP A 69 -4.88 12.67 -4.61
CA ASP A 69 -6.19 13.24 -4.91
C ASP A 69 -6.79 12.72 -6.21
N SER A 70 -6.00 12.04 -7.02
CA SER A 70 -6.48 11.55 -8.32
C SER A 70 -5.80 10.26 -8.71
N ILE A 71 -6.48 9.51 -9.58
CA ILE A 71 -5.91 8.29 -10.17
C ILE A 71 -4.67 8.64 -10.97
N ALA A 72 -4.72 9.72 -11.75
CA ALA A 72 -3.59 10.15 -12.57
C ALA A 72 -2.34 10.40 -11.71
N ALA A 73 -2.49 11.06 -10.55
CA ALA A 73 -1.37 11.31 -9.66
C ALA A 73 -0.80 10.01 -9.06
N ALA A 74 -1.66 9.03 -8.80
CA ALA A 74 -1.19 7.75 -8.26
C ALA A 74 -0.42 6.95 -9.30
N VAL A 75 -0.91 6.89 -10.54
CA VAL A 75 -0.33 6.01 -11.56
C VAL A 75 0.86 6.61 -12.29
N GLU A 76 1.05 7.92 -12.24
CA GLU A 76 2.18 8.56 -12.91
C GLU A 76 3.50 8.00 -12.40
N GLY A 77 4.28 7.41 -13.28
CA GLY A 77 5.57 6.82 -12.96
C GLY A 77 5.49 5.50 -12.20
N ALA A 78 4.30 4.91 -12.05
CA ALA A 78 4.16 3.67 -11.29
C ALA A 78 4.78 2.48 -12.03
N MET A 79 5.48 1.64 -11.27
CA MET A 79 6.03 0.39 -11.79
C MET A 79 4.97 -0.71 -11.93
N HIS A 80 3.86 -0.57 -11.21
CA HIS A 80 2.74 -1.51 -11.20
C HIS A 80 1.48 -0.76 -10.79
N VAL A 81 0.36 -1.09 -11.42
CA VAL A 81 -0.94 -0.52 -11.07
C VAL A 81 -1.89 -1.66 -10.73
N GLN A 82 -2.47 -1.60 -9.54
CA GLN A 82 -3.43 -2.58 -9.06
C GLN A 82 -4.78 -1.90 -8.86
N GLU A 83 -5.80 -2.42 -9.49
CA GLU A 83 -7.18 -1.95 -9.32
C GLU A 83 -7.97 -2.85 -8.38
#